data_8339b93d302203133ba11cabfa111c46
#
_entry.id   8339b93d302203133ba11cabfa111c46
#
_cell.length_a   1.000
_cell.length_b   1.000
_cell.length_c   1.000
_cell.angle_alpha   90.00
_cell.angle_beta   90.00
_cell.angle_gamma   90.00
#
_symmetry.space_group_name_H-M   'P 1'
#
loop_
_entity.id
_entity.type
_entity.pdbx_description
1 polymer ?
#
loop_
_entity_poly.entity_id
_entity_poly.type
_entity_poly.pdbx_seq_one_letter_code
_entity_poly.pdbx_strand_id
1 'polypeptide(L)'
;AEEGDFTVTKVLAGDGDFSKSTFEFTYTCTDGTEGSLTVTGAATSEKSKKVKAGSTCTITEDSAKAGQNGYTLTAPAAQTVTITKDQTAAVTMTNTYARDMGTFSVTKVVTGLESVDNEFAFSYTCDNNVKGTLKVKADGSVASGPELPVGTKCTIEEDAQSAAVKGYTLEAPASQTVTISEKEQAVLVTFTNAYTPEPKPEPSPSPTPEPTPTPSETP
;
A
#
# COMPACT_ATOMS: atom_id res chain seq x y z
N ALA A 1 -4.55 -45.88 34.57
CA ALA A 1 -3.73 -44.67 34.84
C ALA A 1 -4.66 -43.48 34.99
N GLU A 2 -4.31 -42.55 35.87
CA GLU A 2 -5.05 -41.28 35.98
C GLU A 2 -4.67 -40.40 34.82
N GLU A 3 -5.67 -39.88 34.10
CA GLU A 3 -5.50 -39.15 32.85
C GLU A 3 -6.40 -37.94 32.81
N GLY A 4 -6.02 -36.96 31.99
CA GLY A 4 -6.80 -35.80 31.59
C GLY A 4 -6.57 -35.46 30.14
N ASP A 5 -7.02 -34.31 29.71
CA ASP A 5 -6.82 -33.81 28.36
C ASP A 5 -6.74 -32.28 28.39
N PHE A 6 -6.52 -31.66 27.22
CA PHE A 6 -6.58 -30.22 27.06
C PHE A 6 -7.22 -29.84 25.72
N THR A 7 -7.61 -28.59 25.62
CA THR A 7 -8.08 -27.94 24.39
C THR A 7 -7.25 -26.69 24.13
N VAL A 8 -7.18 -26.27 22.86
CA VAL A 8 -6.61 -25.00 22.44
C VAL A 8 -7.73 -24.06 22.07
N THR A 9 -7.76 -22.88 22.71
CA THR A 9 -8.65 -21.78 22.31
C THR A 9 -7.86 -20.80 21.49
N LYS A 10 -8.29 -20.61 20.22
CA LYS A 10 -7.70 -19.67 19.29
C LYS A 10 -8.31 -18.30 19.45
N VAL A 11 -7.47 -17.27 19.57
CA VAL A 11 -7.85 -15.87 19.57
C VAL A 11 -7.21 -15.18 18.36
N LEU A 12 -8.01 -14.39 17.64
CA LEU A 12 -7.58 -13.56 16.52
C LEU A 12 -7.70 -12.10 16.92
N ALA A 13 -6.63 -11.34 16.73
CA ALA A 13 -6.55 -9.92 17.10
C ALA A 13 -5.92 -9.11 15.96
N GLY A 14 -6.14 -7.79 15.99
CA GLY A 14 -5.62 -6.84 15.01
C GLY A 14 -6.53 -6.70 13.79
N ASP A 15 -5.90 -6.53 12.62
CA ASP A 15 -6.59 -6.22 11.37
C ASP A 15 -7.01 -7.48 10.61
N GLY A 16 -8.02 -7.32 9.76
CA GLY A 16 -8.49 -8.36 8.86
C GLY A 16 -9.53 -9.30 9.48
N ASP A 17 -10.14 -10.12 8.63
CA ASP A 17 -11.08 -11.16 9.01
C ASP A 17 -10.54 -12.53 8.57
N PHE A 18 -10.09 -13.31 9.54
CA PHE A 18 -9.54 -14.65 9.34
C PHE A 18 -10.42 -15.75 9.98
N SER A 19 -11.71 -15.45 10.14
CA SER A 19 -12.71 -16.37 10.71
C SER A 19 -12.84 -17.71 9.96
N LYS A 20 -12.42 -17.74 8.69
CA LYS A 20 -12.43 -18.96 7.85
C LYS A 20 -11.06 -19.61 7.72
N SER A 21 -10.02 -19.03 8.28
CA SER A 21 -8.66 -19.59 8.26
C SER A 21 -8.53 -20.73 9.25
N THR A 22 -7.74 -21.73 8.87
CA THR A 22 -7.44 -22.89 9.71
C THR A 22 -6.07 -22.78 10.33
N PHE A 23 -5.98 -23.01 11.62
CA PHE A 23 -4.76 -22.95 12.40
C PHE A 23 -4.41 -24.34 12.91
N GLU A 24 -3.15 -24.71 12.75
CA GLU A 24 -2.64 -26.03 13.12
C GLU A 24 -1.69 -25.93 14.33
N PHE A 25 -1.84 -26.85 15.26
CA PHE A 25 -1.03 -26.95 16.48
C PHE A 25 -0.46 -28.34 16.60
N THR A 26 0.78 -28.43 17.04
CA THR A 26 1.39 -29.70 17.46
C THR A 26 1.66 -29.66 18.96
N TYR A 27 1.63 -30.81 19.60
CA TYR A 27 1.96 -30.91 21.02
C TYR A 27 2.78 -32.14 21.33
N THR A 28 3.63 -32.00 22.33
CA THR A 28 4.40 -33.08 22.93
C THR A 28 4.30 -32.99 24.46
N CYS A 29 4.12 -34.12 25.09
CA CYS A 29 3.95 -34.21 26.55
C CYS A 29 5.08 -35.03 27.18
N THR A 30 5.35 -34.79 28.46
CA THR A 30 6.44 -35.44 29.20
C THR A 30 6.23 -36.93 29.42
N ASP A 31 5.02 -37.43 29.25
CA ASP A 31 4.72 -38.88 29.26
C ASP A 31 4.94 -39.58 27.92
N GLY A 32 5.40 -38.82 26.89
CA GLY A 32 5.60 -39.33 25.54
C GLY A 32 4.38 -39.19 24.64
N THR A 33 3.24 -38.70 25.13
CA THR A 33 2.07 -38.42 24.28
C THR A 33 2.36 -37.24 23.34
N GLU A 34 2.02 -37.41 22.06
CA GLU A 34 2.16 -36.38 21.04
C GLU A 34 0.96 -36.39 20.09
N GLY A 35 0.74 -35.27 19.39
CA GLY A 35 -0.35 -35.17 18.44
C GLY A 35 -0.46 -33.78 17.83
N SER A 36 -1.56 -33.59 17.11
CA SER A 36 -1.91 -32.33 16.49
C SER A 36 -3.38 -31.99 16.73
N LEU A 37 -3.68 -30.68 16.72
CA LEU A 37 -5.02 -30.13 16.83
C LEU A 37 -5.19 -29.06 15.75
N THR A 38 -6.42 -28.85 15.32
CA THR A 38 -6.77 -27.86 14.29
C THR A 38 -7.94 -27.02 14.78
N VAL A 39 -7.88 -25.73 14.51
CA VAL A 39 -8.97 -24.77 14.84
C VAL A 39 -9.27 -23.94 13.60
N THR A 40 -10.53 -23.74 13.28
CA THR A 40 -10.97 -22.81 12.23
C THR A 40 -11.51 -21.54 12.87
N GLY A 41 -10.92 -20.40 12.51
CA GLY A 41 -11.26 -19.10 13.10
C GLY A 41 -10.91 -19.00 14.58
N ALA A 42 -11.60 -18.09 15.27
CA ALA A 42 -11.50 -17.91 16.72
C ALA A 42 -12.45 -18.91 17.41
N ALA A 43 -11.96 -20.09 17.69
CA ALA A 43 -12.73 -21.19 18.27
C ALA A 43 -11.87 -22.04 19.19
N THR A 44 -12.48 -23.02 19.84
CA THR A 44 -11.80 -24.02 20.68
C THR A 44 -11.66 -25.32 19.91
N SER A 45 -10.51 -25.94 19.99
CA SER A 45 -10.20 -27.22 19.34
C SER A 45 -11.00 -28.39 19.93
N GLU A 46 -10.98 -29.50 19.24
CA GLU A 46 -11.26 -30.80 19.87
C GLU A 46 -10.27 -31.05 21.01
N LYS A 47 -10.58 -32.03 21.85
CA LYS A 47 -9.71 -32.41 22.93
C LYS A 47 -8.46 -33.12 22.41
N SER A 48 -7.34 -32.94 23.10
CA SER A 48 -6.14 -33.74 22.88
C SER A 48 -6.40 -35.22 23.14
N LYS A 49 -5.46 -36.08 22.77
CA LYS A 49 -5.40 -37.44 23.30
C LYS A 49 -5.36 -37.40 24.85
N LYS A 50 -5.75 -38.47 25.47
CA LYS A 50 -5.58 -38.63 26.90
C LYS A 50 -4.09 -38.66 27.26
N VAL A 51 -3.75 -37.92 28.29
CA VAL A 51 -2.38 -37.71 28.79
C VAL A 51 -2.38 -38.06 30.27
N LYS A 52 -1.31 -38.67 30.74
CA LYS A 52 -1.14 -39.02 32.15
C LYS A 52 -1.19 -37.77 33.03
N ALA A 53 -1.98 -37.83 34.09
CA ALA A 53 -2.04 -36.74 35.08
C ALA A 53 -0.64 -36.48 35.70
N GLY A 54 -0.33 -35.19 35.85
CA GLY A 54 0.97 -34.71 36.28
C GLY A 54 1.96 -34.44 35.15
N SER A 55 1.65 -34.86 33.91
CA SER A 55 2.47 -34.56 32.74
C SER A 55 2.30 -33.09 32.34
N THR A 56 3.34 -32.52 31.75
CA THR A 56 3.30 -31.21 31.11
C THR A 56 3.35 -31.37 29.60
N CYS A 57 2.41 -30.74 28.90
CA CYS A 57 2.38 -30.69 27.44
C CYS A 57 2.85 -29.32 26.95
N THR A 58 3.66 -29.31 25.91
CA THR A 58 4.06 -28.09 25.16
C THR A 58 3.31 -28.05 23.84
N ILE A 59 2.59 -26.97 23.61
CA ILE A 59 1.77 -26.75 22.43
C ILE A 59 2.41 -25.64 21.57
N THR A 60 2.60 -25.90 20.29
CA THR A 60 3.21 -24.96 19.33
C THR A 60 2.32 -24.80 18.10
N GLU A 61 2.07 -23.59 17.69
CA GLU A 61 1.37 -23.29 16.44
C GLU A 61 2.33 -23.39 15.25
N ASP A 62 1.85 -23.92 14.13
CA ASP A 62 2.53 -23.80 12.84
C ASP A 62 2.34 -22.35 12.29
N SER A 63 3.21 -21.44 12.71
CA SER A 63 3.14 -20.03 12.34
C SER A 63 3.38 -19.79 10.84
N ALA A 64 4.09 -20.67 10.15
CA ALA A 64 4.30 -20.56 8.71
C ALA A 64 2.98 -20.73 7.93
N LYS A 65 2.08 -21.60 8.40
CA LYS A 65 0.75 -21.79 7.82
C LYS A 65 -0.26 -20.74 8.24
N ALA A 66 0.00 -20.01 9.33
CA ALA A 66 -0.87 -18.95 9.84
C ALA A 66 -0.65 -17.60 9.13
N GLY A 67 0.38 -17.44 8.31
CA GLY A 67 0.67 -16.22 7.56
C GLY A 67 -0.46 -15.87 6.58
N GLN A 68 -0.71 -14.58 6.41
CA GLN A 68 -1.75 -14.03 5.51
C GLN A 68 -1.15 -12.97 4.60
N ASN A 69 -1.46 -13.04 3.32
CA ASN A 69 -0.97 -12.06 2.33
C ASN A 69 -1.44 -10.64 2.67
N GLY A 70 -0.52 -9.69 2.66
CA GLY A 70 -0.80 -8.29 2.98
C GLY A 70 -0.90 -7.99 4.48
N TYR A 71 -0.50 -8.94 5.33
CA TYR A 71 -0.49 -8.79 6.78
C TYR A 71 0.81 -9.31 7.38
N THR A 72 1.24 -8.64 8.43
CA THR A 72 2.34 -9.10 9.29
C THR A 72 1.74 -9.80 10.50
N LEU A 73 2.13 -11.06 10.71
CA LEU A 73 1.70 -11.88 11.83
C LEU A 73 2.66 -11.74 13.00
N THR A 74 2.11 -11.46 14.19
CA THR A 74 2.74 -11.74 15.46
C THR A 74 2.15 -13.05 15.99
N ALA A 75 2.90 -14.13 15.85
CA ALA A 75 2.49 -15.46 16.28
C ALA A 75 2.64 -15.63 17.78
N PRO A 76 1.82 -16.50 18.42
CA PRO A 76 1.99 -16.82 19.83
C PRO A 76 3.26 -17.64 20.06
N ALA A 77 3.89 -17.44 21.22
CA ALA A 77 4.92 -18.35 21.70
C ALA A 77 4.30 -19.70 22.08
N ALA A 78 5.11 -20.76 22.07
CA ALA A 78 4.69 -22.06 22.59
C ALA A 78 4.14 -21.93 24.02
N GLN A 79 3.05 -22.64 24.30
CA GLN A 79 2.41 -22.65 25.61
C GLN A 79 2.57 -24.02 26.26
N THR A 80 2.61 -24.03 27.58
CA THR A 80 2.66 -25.26 28.36
C THR A 80 1.41 -25.40 29.22
N VAL A 81 1.00 -26.63 29.43
CA VAL A 81 -0.13 -26.98 30.31
C VAL A 81 0.19 -28.22 31.13
N THR A 82 -0.15 -28.20 32.40
CA THR A 82 -0.06 -29.37 33.27
C THR A 82 -1.39 -30.11 33.28
N ILE A 83 -1.36 -31.41 33.08
CA ILE A 83 -2.55 -32.23 33.01
C ILE A 83 -2.98 -32.67 34.41
N THR A 84 -4.25 -32.46 34.72
CA THR A 84 -4.90 -32.85 35.96
C THR A 84 -5.88 -33.98 35.70
N LYS A 85 -5.95 -34.92 36.62
CA LYS A 85 -6.87 -36.05 36.54
C LYS A 85 -8.31 -35.62 36.29
N ASP A 86 -8.94 -36.27 35.34
CA ASP A 86 -10.35 -36.09 34.99
C ASP A 86 -10.75 -34.66 34.60
N GLN A 87 -9.75 -33.82 34.29
CA GLN A 87 -9.95 -32.41 33.88
C GLN A 87 -9.58 -32.23 32.41
N THR A 88 -10.25 -31.25 31.78
CA THR A 88 -9.83 -30.67 30.50
C THR A 88 -9.21 -29.31 30.75
N ALA A 89 -7.92 -29.19 30.57
CA ALA A 89 -7.23 -27.91 30.70
C ALA A 89 -7.44 -27.07 29.43
N ALA A 90 -7.39 -25.74 29.53
CA ALA A 90 -7.53 -24.84 28.41
C ALA A 90 -6.21 -24.05 28.19
N VAL A 91 -5.79 -23.97 26.94
CA VAL A 91 -4.64 -23.17 26.50
C VAL A 91 -5.13 -22.14 25.47
N THR A 92 -4.76 -20.87 25.67
CA THR A 92 -5.11 -19.79 24.74
C THR A 92 -3.91 -19.44 23.89
N MET A 93 -4.10 -19.40 22.57
CA MET A 93 -3.08 -19.05 21.58
C MET A 93 -3.60 -17.90 20.70
N THR A 94 -2.96 -16.73 20.79
CA THR A 94 -3.40 -15.50 20.11
C THR A 94 -2.51 -15.20 18.91
N ASN A 95 -3.13 -15.02 17.73
CA ASN A 95 -2.49 -14.43 16.57
C ASN A 95 -2.92 -12.98 16.43
N THR A 96 -1.94 -12.10 16.30
CA THR A 96 -2.20 -10.68 16.03
C THR A 96 -1.71 -10.35 14.62
N TYR A 97 -2.60 -9.82 13.79
CA TYR A 97 -2.30 -9.41 12.42
C TYR A 97 -2.29 -7.90 12.31
N ALA A 98 -1.27 -7.35 11.67
CA ALA A 98 -1.21 -5.94 11.30
C ALA A 98 -1.22 -5.84 9.77
N ARG A 99 -2.07 -4.98 9.22
CA ARG A 99 -2.13 -4.75 7.78
C ARG A 99 -0.83 -4.13 7.29
N ASP A 100 -0.24 -4.67 6.24
CA ASP A 100 0.94 -4.12 5.62
C ASP A 100 0.57 -2.85 4.85
N MET A 101 1.29 -1.77 5.11
CA MET A 101 1.07 -0.44 4.56
C MET A 101 2.32 0.03 3.80
N GLY A 102 2.10 0.79 2.75
CA GLY A 102 3.13 1.46 1.97
C GLY A 102 2.58 2.76 1.40
N THR A 103 3.33 3.41 0.53
CA THR A 103 2.91 4.67 -0.11
C THR A 103 3.43 4.75 -1.53
N PHE A 104 3.11 5.85 -2.21
CA PHE A 104 3.74 6.28 -3.46
C PHE A 104 4.32 7.67 -3.30
N SER A 105 5.24 8.02 -4.17
CA SER A 105 5.81 9.38 -4.27
C SER A 105 5.76 9.83 -5.71
N VAL A 106 5.55 11.13 -5.92
CA VAL A 106 5.56 11.76 -7.23
C VAL A 106 6.77 12.67 -7.34
N THR A 107 7.51 12.56 -8.44
CA THR A 107 8.57 13.49 -8.81
C THR A 107 8.27 14.09 -10.18
N LYS A 108 8.78 15.29 -10.41
CA LYS A 108 8.53 16.08 -11.62
C LYS A 108 9.80 16.29 -12.42
N VAL A 109 9.74 15.98 -13.71
CA VAL A 109 10.77 16.29 -14.69
C VAL A 109 10.20 17.23 -15.74
N VAL A 110 11.01 18.21 -16.15
CA VAL A 110 10.65 19.21 -17.17
C VAL A 110 11.71 19.17 -18.26
N THR A 111 11.30 19.20 -19.53
CA THR A 111 12.15 19.32 -20.69
C THR A 111 11.73 20.52 -21.56
N GLY A 112 12.67 21.08 -22.34
CA GLY A 112 12.43 22.25 -23.20
C GLY A 112 12.49 23.60 -22.49
N LEU A 113 12.74 23.61 -21.18
CA LEU A 113 12.99 24.79 -20.34
C LEU A 113 14.25 24.55 -19.50
N GLU A 114 15.02 25.64 -19.25
CA GLU A 114 16.19 25.56 -18.34
C GLU A 114 15.76 25.48 -16.88
N SER A 115 14.71 26.22 -16.52
CA SER A 115 14.12 26.21 -15.18
C SER A 115 12.67 26.63 -15.21
N VAL A 116 11.90 26.16 -14.23
CA VAL A 116 10.51 26.52 -14.01
C VAL A 116 10.23 26.55 -12.51
N ASP A 117 9.57 27.62 -12.04
CA ASP A 117 9.20 27.78 -10.62
C ASP A 117 7.81 27.25 -10.29
N ASN A 118 7.13 26.67 -11.27
CA ASN A 118 5.78 26.13 -11.07
C ASN A 118 5.73 25.10 -9.96
N GLU A 119 4.68 25.15 -9.17
CA GLU A 119 4.27 24.09 -8.28
C GLU A 119 3.21 23.25 -9.01
N PHE A 120 3.63 22.08 -9.48
CA PHE A 120 2.77 21.17 -10.26
C PHE A 120 1.80 20.47 -9.32
N ALA A 121 0.51 20.56 -9.64
CA ALA A 121 -0.56 19.95 -8.88
C ALA A 121 -0.99 18.63 -9.51
N PHE A 122 -1.24 17.64 -8.67
CA PHE A 122 -1.71 16.30 -9.04
C PHE A 122 -2.92 15.93 -8.22
N SER A 123 -3.85 15.22 -8.81
CA SER A 123 -4.90 14.51 -8.10
C SER A 123 -4.65 13.01 -8.15
N TYR A 124 -5.05 12.29 -7.12
CA TYR A 124 -5.02 10.82 -7.12
C TYR A 124 -6.34 10.26 -6.61
N THR A 125 -6.71 9.11 -7.17
CA THR A 125 -7.87 8.32 -6.76
C THR A 125 -7.45 6.86 -6.70
N CYS A 126 -7.70 6.21 -5.57
CA CYS A 126 -7.33 4.82 -5.32
C CYS A 126 -8.57 3.91 -5.35
N ASP A 127 -8.37 2.63 -5.62
CA ASP A 127 -9.43 1.63 -5.72
C ASP A 127 -10.12 1.32 -4.37
N ASN A 128 -9.52 1.75 -3.25
CA ASN A 128 -10.12 1.72 -1.92
C ASN A 128 -10.89 3.01 -1.56
N ASN A 129 -11.21 3.86 -2.54
CA ASN A 129 -11.89 5.16 -2.42
C ASN A 129 -11.08 6.27 -1.71
N VAL A 130 -9.82 6.06 -1.38
CA VAL A 130 -8.93 7.13 -0.92
C VAL A 130 -8.59 8.02 -2.11
N LYS A 131 -8.70 9.33 -1.94
CA LYS A 131 -8.39 10.35 -2.95
C LYS A 131 -7.83 11.60 -2.31
N GLY A 132 -7.07 12.37 -3.07
CA GLY A 132 -6.48 13.61 -2.60
C GLY A 132 -5.69 14.32 -3.68
N THR A 133 -4.90 15.30 -3.26
CA THR A 133 -4.06 16.12 -4.12
C THR A 133 -2.65 16.20 -3.58
N LEU A 134 -1.69 16.41 -4.48
CA LEU A 134 -0.27 16.61 -4.18
C LEU A 134 0.23 17.81 -4.97
N LYS A 135 1.31 18.40 -4.48
CA LYS A 135 2.05 19.45 -5.19
C LYS A 135 3.55 19.14 -5.12
N VAL A 136 4.23 19.34 -6.23
CA VAL A 136 5.67 19.10 -6.34
C VAL A 136 6.31 20.09 -7.30
N LYS A 137 7.54 20.51 -7.03
CA LYS A 137 8.37 21.30 -7.94
C LYS A 137 9.27 20.43 -8.79
N ALA A 138 9.69 20.93 -9.95
CA ALA A 138 10.67 20.24 -10.82
C ALA A 138 12.12 20.55 -10.40
N ASP A 139 12.43 20.35 -9.14
CA ASP A 139 13.73 20.66 -8.51
C ASP A 139 14.41 19.40 -7.92
N GLY A 140 13.90 18.22 -8.28
CA GLY A 140 14.36 16.95 -7.73
C GLY A 140 13.67 16.53 -6.43
N SER A 141 12.76 17.37 -5.88
CA SER A 141 11.94 17.02 -4.74
C SER A 141 10.89 15.98 -5.10
N VAL A 142 10.36 15.33 -4.07
CA VAL A 142 9.27 14.36 -4.18
C VAL A 142 8.10 14.78 -3.30
N ALA A 143 6.87 14.49 -3.75
CA ALA A 143 5.67 14.62 -2.93
C ALA A 143 5.15 13.22 -2.61
N SER A 144 4.92 12.93 -1.33
CA SER A 144 4.45 11.63 -0.88
C SER A 144 2.94 11.58 -0.81
N GLY A 145 2.37 10.47 -1.26
CA GLY A 145 0.97 10.12 -1.04
C GLY A 145 0.72 9.69 0.41
N PRO A 146 -0.52 9.31 0.74
CA PRO A 146 -0.85 8.78 2.05
C PRO A 146 -0.33 7.36 2.23
N GLU A 147 -0.31 6.88 3.46
CA GLU A 147 -0.14 5.45 3.73
C GLU A 147 -1.38 4.67 3.27
N LEU A 148 -1.15 3.60 2.53
CA LEU A 148 -2.18 2.79 1.89
C LEU A 148 -1.87 1.30 2.10
N PRO A 149 -2.89 0.45 2.20
CA PRO A 149 -2.68 -0.98 2.21
C PRO A 149 -1.89 -1.46 1.00
N VAL A 150 -0.95 -2.36 1.21
CA VAL A 150 -0.26 -3.06 0.12
C VAL A 150 -1.30 -3.74 -0.78
N GLY A 151 -1.11 -3.60 -2.10
CA GLY A 151 -2.06 -4.05 -3.12
C GLY A 151 -3.03 -2.97 -3.62
N THR A 152 -3.13 -1.82 -2.94
CA THR A 152 -3.95 -0.69 -3.40
C THR A 152 -3.40 -0.13 -4.72
N LYS A 153 -4.30 0.16 -5.66
CA LYS A 153 -3.99 0.80 -6.95
C LYS A 153 -4.52 2.22 -6.95
N CYS A 154 -3.66 3.18 -7.28
CA CYS A 154 -4.01 4.59 -7.39
C CYS A 154 -3.74 5.10 -8.80
N THR A 155 -4.67 5.88 -9.35
CA THR A 155 -4.48 6.62 -10.59
C THR A 155 -4.13 8.06 -10.23
N ILE A 156 -3.03 8.55 -10.78
CA ILE A 156 -2.48 9.88 -10.53
C ILE A 156 -2.54 10.67 -11.82
N GLU A 157 -3.09 11.88 -11.76
CA GLU A 157 -3.28 12.77 -12.90
C GLU A 157 -2.76 14.17 -12.59
N GLU A 158 -2.03 14.77 -13.54
CA GLU A 158 -1.57 16.14 -13.43
C GLU A 158 -2.68 17.13 -13.80
N ASP A 159 -2.83 18.20 -13.02
CA ASP A 159 -3.60 19.37 -13.41
C ASP A 159 -2.77 20.21 -14.41
N ALA A 160 -3.13 20.11 -15.68
CA ALA A 160 -2.43 20.81 -16.77
C ALA A 160 -2.39 22.33 -16.59
N GLN A 161 -3.36 22.92 -15.88
CA GLN A 161 -3.37 24.37 -15.62
C GLN A 161 -2.23 24.77 -14.68
N SER A 162 -1.88 23.92 -13.71
CA SER A 162 -0.76 24.16 -12.79
C SER A 162 0.59 24.16 -13.52
N ALA A 163 0.66 23.51 -14.67
CA ALA A 163 1.86 23.32 -15.47
C ALA A 163 2.05 24.40 -16.57
N ALA A 164 1.08 25.28 -16.75
CA ALA A 164 1.15 26.31 -17.82
C ALA A 164 2.34 27.26 -17.60
N VAL A 165 3.09 27.53 -18.69
CA VAL A 165 4.20 28.48 -18.72
C VAL A 165 3.98 29.41 -19.90
N LYS A 166 3.99 30.73 -19.62
CA LYS A 166 3.75 31.76 -20.63
C LYS A 166 4.82 31.70 -21.73
N GLY A 167 4.37 31.71 -22.99
CA GLY A 167 5.22 31.66 -24.17
C GLY A 167 5.67 30.25 -24.56
N TYR A 168 5.07 29.24 -23.97
CA TYR A 168 5.34 27.83 -24.28
C TYR A 168 4.05 27.04 -24.47
N THR A 169 4.07 26.10 -25.38
CA THR A 169 3.09 25.04 -25.46
C THR A 169 3.55 23.85 -24.60
N LEU A 170 2.59 23.19 -23.98
CA LEU A 170 2.84 22.05 -23.09
C LEU A 170 2.32 20.76 -23.73
N GLU A 171 3.17 19.75 -23.80
CA GLU A 171 2.75 18.37 -23.93
C GLU A 171 2.67 17.74 -22.52
N ALA A 172 1.44 17.66 -22.01
CA ALA A 172 1.19 17.12 -20.67
C ALA A 172 1.29 15.59 -20.67
N PRO A 173 1.81 14.99 -19.61
CA PRO A 173 1.88 13.55 -19.47
C PRO A 173 0.48 12.94 -19.30
N ALA A 174 0.30 11.71 -19.74
CA ALA A 174 -0.89 10.92 -19.42
C ALA A 174 -0.94 10.59 -17.93
N SER A 175 -2.15 10.31 -17.43
CA SER A 175 -2.30 9.75 -16.08
C SER A 175 -1.53 8.45 -15.92
N GLN A 176 -1.07 8.15 -14.72
CA GLN A 176 -0.36 6.91 -14.40
C GLN A 176 -1.06 6.17 -13.27
N THR A 177 -1.09 4.85 -13.37
CA THR A 177 -1.58 3.97 -12.31
C THR A 177 -0.41 3.35 -11.59
N VAL A 178 -0.39 3.44 -10.26
CA VAL A 178 0.62 2.87 -9.38
C VAL A 178 -0.02 1.85 -8.45
N THR A 179 0.66 0.74 -8.21
CA THR A 179 0.28 -0.26 -7.21
C THR A 179 1.21 -0.15 -6.02
N ILE A 180 0.68 -0.05 -4.82
CA ILE A 180 1.45 -0.13 -3.59
C ILE A 180 1.93 -1.56 -3.44
N SER A 181 3.22 -1.82 -3.72
CA SER A 181 3.75 -3.17 -3.92
C SER A 181 4.40 -3.75 -2.68
N GLU A 182 4.96 -2.93 -1.81
CA GLU A 182 5.77 -3.38 -0.68
C GLU A 182 5.48 -2.59 0.59
N LYS A 183 5.52 -3.31 1.71
CA LYS A 183 5.41 -2.76 3.04
C LYS A 183 6.53 -1.75 3.31
N GLU A 184 6.16 -0.61 3.93
CA GLU A 184 7.10 0.44 4.34
C GLU A 184 7.95 1.04 3.20
N GLN A 185 7.51 0.85 1.95
CA GLN A 185 8.15 1.36 0.75
C GLN A 185 7.29 2.44 0.08
N ALA A 186 7.97 3.40 -0.56
CA ALA A 186 7.35 4.36 -1.46
C ALA A 186 7.63 3.96 -2.91
N VAL A 187 6.58 3.75 -3.70
CA VAL A 187 6.71 3.55 -5.14
C VAL A 187 6.85 4.90 -5.81
N LEU A 188 8.00 5.15 -6.45
CA LEU A 188 8.27 6.42 -7.13
C LEU A 188 7.59 6.46 -8.49
N VAL A 189 6.81 7.53 -8.74
CA VAL A 189 6.16 7.82 -10.02
C VAL A 189 6.74 9.12 -10.57
N THR A 190 7.24 9.08 -11.80
CA THR A 190 7.84 10.24 -12.48
C THR A 190 6.89 10.75 -13.55
N PHE A 191 6.57 12.05 -13.49
CA PHE A 191 5.83 12.75 -14.53
C PHE A 191 6.75 13.73 -15.26
N THR A 192 6.75 13.66 -16.59
CA THR A 192 7.58 14.51 -17.45
C THR A 192 6.71 15.43 -18.28
N ASN A 193 6.94 16.75 -18.20
CA ASN A 193 6.34 17.75 -19.07
C ASN A 193 7.36 18.19 -20.12
N ALA A 194 6.93 18.17 -21.38
CA ALA A 194 7.72 18.72 -22.49
C ALA A 194 7.17 20.07 -22.92
N TYR A 195 8.00 21.09 -22.89
CA TYR A 195 7.67 22.44 -23.29
C TYR A 195 8.33 22.81 -24.62
N THR A 196 7.58 23.46 -25.49
CA THR A 196 8.05 23.98 -26.77
C THR A 196 7.76 25.47 -26.82
N PRO A 197 8.74 26.33 -27.18
CA PRO A 197 8.49 27.76 -27.35
C PRO A 197 7.37 28.02 -28.36
N GLU A 198 6.47 28.93 -28.06
CA GLU A 198 5.49 29.39 -29.02
C GLU A 198 6.16 30.18 -30.16
N PRO A 199 5.67 30.06 -31.42
CA PRO A 199 6.19 30.87 -32.51
C PRO A 199 6.05 32.37 -32.19
N LYS A 200 7.14 33.12 -32.35
CA LYS A 200 7.06 34.57 -32.22
C LYS A 200 6.11 35.11 -33.29
N PRO A 201 5.14 35.99 -32.93
CA PRO A 201 4.29 36.63 -33.94
C PRO A 201 5.14 37.28 -35.03
N GLU A 202 4.87 36.98 -36.29
CA GLU A 202 5.50 37.71 -37.40
C GLU A 202 5.18 39.22 -37.26
N PRO A 203 6.16 40.10 -37.45
CA PRO A 203 5.87 41.55 -37.44
C PRO A 203 4.82 41.82 -38.53
N SER A 204 3.74 42.52 -38.12
CA SER A 204 2.73 42.98 -39.08
C SER A 204 3.42 43.68 -40.24
N PRO A 205 3.06 43.35 -41.49
CA PRO A 205 3.67 44.03 -42.63
C PRO A 205 3.49 45.55 -42.48
N SER A 206 4.59 46.27 -42.63
CA SER A 206 4.60 47.73 -42.59
C SER A 206 3.59 48.23 -43.66
N PRO A 207 2.73 49.23 -43.34
CA PRO A 207 1.79 49.74 -44.33
C PRO A 207 2.55 50.21 -45.57
N THR A 208 2.17 49.70 -46.71
CA THR A 208 2.69 50.14 -48.03
C THR A 208 2.47 51.64 -48.11
N PRO A 209 3.50 52.45 -48.42
CA PRO A 209 3.29 53.89 -48.57
C PRO A 209 2.27 54.17 -49.67
N GLU A 210 1.31 55.01 -49.32
CA GLU A 210 0.28 55.47 -50.26
C GLU A 210 0.94 56.18 -51.44
N PRO A 211 0.56 55.89 -52.71
CA PRO A 211 1.15 56.54 -53.87
C PRO A 211 0.91 58.07 -53.80
N THR A 212 1.97 58.84 -53.90
CA THR A 212 1.90 60.29 -53.93
C THR A 212 1.05 60.74 -55.10
N PRO A 213 0.05 61.62 -54.90
CA PRO A 213 -0.77 62.10 -56.01
C PRO A 213 0.08 62.87 -57.02
N THR A 214 -0.03 62.49 -58.27
CA THR A 214 0.61 63.16 -59.42
C THR A 214 0.07 64.58 -59.53
N PRO A 215 0.91 65.62 -59.70
CA PRO A 215 0.42 66.99 -59.92
C PRO A 215 -0.39 67.09 -61.21
N SER A 216 -1.61 67.59 -61.12
CA SER A 216 -2.45 67.88 -62.30
C SER A 216 -1.87 69.09 -63.05
N GLU A 217 -1.40 68.87 -64.25
CA GLU A 217 -1.11 69.99 -65.17
C GLU A 217 -2.42 70.63 -65.58
N THR A 218 -2.49 71.95 -65.28
CA THR A 218 -3.59 72.82 -65.75
C THR A 218 -3.11 73.54 -67.03
N PRO A 219 -3.95 73.70 -68.12
CA PRO A 219 -3.60 74.32 -69.42
C PRO A 219 -3.44 75.81 -69.27
#